data_0c8d654863c26a30bb0ad8a8526795ca
#
_entry.id   0c8d654863c26a30bb0ad8a8526795ca
#
_cell.length_a   1.000
_cell.length_b   1.000
_cell.length_c   1.000
_cell.angle_alpha   90.00
_cell.angle_beta   90.00
_cell.angle_gamma   90.00
#
_symmetry.space_group_name_H-M   'P 1'
#
loop_
_entity.id
_entity.type
_entity.pdbx_description
1 polymer ?
#
loop_
_entity_poly.entity_id
_entity_poly.type
_entity_poly.pdbx_seq_one_letter_code
_entity_poly.pdbx_strand_id
1 'polypeptide(L)'
;DTGHQTYVHKLLTGRNSEFDGLRQPGEISGYPSRAESSHDWIENSHASTVLAYAHGLATADATRGGSRRVVAVIGDGSMTGGMAFEGLNNLGHSGLKVTIVLNDNGRSYAPTVGRLSESLIRIRSNPTYMRRQRRLEDIAESLPWVGELLERSISATKAALRDMFEPTAFFEALGVHYLGPFDGHDIAEIEDALRNAAEFDGPVVVHLLTQTVRGHVPAE
;
A
#
# COMPACT_ATOMS: atom_id res chain seq x y z
N ASP A 1 -4.25 2.49 8.40
CA ASP A 1 -3.45 3.05 9.49
C ASP A 1 -4.11 4.33 10.02
N THR A 2 -3.48 4.97 10.99
CA THR A 2 -3.94 6.26 11.50
C THR A 2 -3.68 7.39 10.49
N GLY A 3 -4.49 8.44 10.53
CA GLY A 3 -4.37 9.62 9.70
C GLY A 3 -5.63 9.95 8.92
N HIS A 4 -5.52 10.87 7.98
CA HIS A 4 -6.66 11.42 7.23
C HIS A 4 -7.33 10.42 6.27
N GLN A 5 -6.72 9.30 5.91
CA GLN A 5 -7.38 8.22 5.18
C GLN A 5 -8.58 7.63 5.95
N THR A 6 -8.61 7.74 7.28
CA THR A 6 -9.75 7.37 8.11
C THR A 6 -10.99 8.22 7.80
N TYR A 7 -10.82 9.46 7.39
CA TYR A 7 -11.94 10.34 7.04
C TYR A 7 -12.69 9.84 5.82
N VAL A 8 -11.97 9.40 4.79
CA VAL A 8 -12.59 8.80 3.61
C VAL A 8 -13.39 7.55 3.99
N HIS A 9 -12.83 6.70 4.84
CA HIS A 9 -13.54 5.52 5.38
C HIS A 9 -14.83 5.92 6.10
N LYS A 10 -14.79 6.92 6.98
CA LYS A 10 -15.97 7.41 7.71
C LYS A 10 -17.03 7.98 6.76
N LEU A 11 -16.63 8.78 5.78
CA LEU A 11 -17.54 9.31 4.75
C LEU A 11 -18.25 8.18 3.98
N LEU A 12 -17.50 7.19 3.50
CA LEU A 12 -18.03 6.06 2.74
C LEU A 12 -18.89 5.11 3.57
N THR A 13 -18.78 5.14 4.88
CA THR A 13 -19.54 4.30 5.81
C THR A 13 -20.71 5.03 6.50
N GLY A 14 -21.17 6.14 5.91
CA GLY A 14 -22.44 6.78 6.23
C GLY A 14 -22.38 7.90 7.29
N ARG A 15 -21.19 8.30 7.72
CA ARG A 15 -20.99 9.34 8.76
C ARG A 15 -20.77 10.75 8.21
N ASN A 16 -21.16 11.01 6.96
CA ASN A 16 -20.92 12.31 6.30
C ASN A 16 -21.59 13.49 7.04
N SER A 17 -22.81 13.29 7.55
CA SER A 17 -23.57 14.33 8.27
C SER A 17 -22.98 14.69 9.64
N GLU A 18 -22.07 13.87 10.16
CA GLU A 18 -21.45 14.06 11.48
C GLU A 18 -20.12 14.82 11.41
N PHE A 19 -19.63 15.12 10.19
CA PHE A 19 -18.32 15.74 10.00
C PHE A 19 -18.21 17.18 10.53
N ASP A 20 -19.33 17.90 10.66
CA ASP A 20 -19.34 19.24 11.28
C ASP A 20 -18.89 19.18 12.75
N GLY A 21 -19.11 18.05 13.41
CA GLY A 21 -18.67 17.76 14.78
C GLY A 21 -17.35 17.02 14.89
N LEU A 22 -16.61 16.81 13.78
CA LEU A 22 -15.39 16.02 13.79
C LEU A 22 -14.41 16.48 14.88
N ARG A 23 -13.99 15.54 15.75
CA ARG A 23 -13.07 15.77 16.88
C ARG A 23 -13.60 16.67 17.98
N GLN A 24 -14.89 16.99 17.98
CA GLN A 24 -15.51 17.69 19.11
C GLN A 24 -15.86 16.69 20.24
N PRO A 25 -15.92 17.13 21.49
CA PRO A 25 -16.31 16.26 22.60
C PRO A 25 -17.73 15.68 22.39
N GLY A 26 -17.84 14.37 22.43
CA GLY A 26 -19.12 13.67 22.23
C GLY A 26 -19.51 13.40 20.78
N GLU A 27 -18.74 13.89 19.83
CA GLU A 27 -18.93 13.72 18.39
C GLU A 27 -17.98 12.66 17.80
N ILE A 28 -17.97 12.52 16.46
CA ILE A 28 -17.11 11.55 15.81
C ILE A 28 -15.62 11.85 16.01
N SER A 29 -14.86 10.81 16.29
CA SER A 29 -13.42 10.85 16.49
C SER A 29 -12.66 11.04 15.16
N GLY A 30 -11.43 11.55 15.25
CA GLY A 30 -10.52 11.61 14.12
C GLY A 30 -9.86 10.25 13.75
N TYR A 31 -10.21 9.17 14.46
CA TYR A 31 -9.60 7.84 14.34
C TYR A 31 -10.68 6.78 14.19
N PRO A 32 -10.33 5.53 13.76
CA PRO A 32 -11.26 4.42 13.79
C PRO A 32 -11.79 4.19 15.19
N SER A 33 -13.10 3.99 15.31
CA SER A 33 -13.76 3.75 16.59
C SER A 33 -14.92 2.77 16.44
N ARG A 34 -14.81 1.63 17.08
CA ARG A 34 -15.85 0.58 17.09
C ARG A 34 -17.13 1.02 17.77
N ALA A 35 -17.04 2.03 18.62
CA ALA A 35 -18.21 2.62 19.26
C ALA A 35 -19.05 3.45 18.28
N GLU A 36 -18.44 3.97 17.21
CA GLU A 36 -19.13 4.79 16.22
C GLU A 36 -19.79 3.95 15.10
N SER A 37 -19.15 2.87 14.67
CA SER A 37 -19.64 2.10 13.52
C SER A 37 -19.18 0.64 13.55
N SER A 38 -20.07 -0.26 13.10
CA SER A 38 -19.72 -1.67 12.85
C SER A 38 -18.73 -1.86 11.70
N HIS A 39 -18.49 -0.83 10.88
CA HIS A 39 -17.47 -0.82 9.84
C HIS A 39 -16.07 -0.55 10.38
N ASP A 40 -15.94 -0.07 11.61
CA ASP A 40 -14.65 0.17 12.25
C ASP A 40 -14.22 -1.10 13.01
N TRP A 41 -13.28 -1.83 12.43
CA TRP A 41 -12.84 -3.14 12.95
C TRP A 41 -11.79 -3.04 14.04
N ILE A 42 -11.14 -1.89 14.14
CA ILE A 42 -10.07 -1.61 15.10
C ILE A 42 -10.32 -0.29 15.83
N GLU A 43 -9.72 -0.17 16.99
CA GLU A 43 -9.56 1.09 17.73
C GLU A 43 -8.10 1.49 17.59
N ASN A 44 -7.80 2.61 16.94
CA ASN A 44 -6.42 2.95 16.70
C ASN A 44 -6.18 4.45 16.57
N SER A 45 -5.21 4.96 17.33
CA SER A 45 -4.69 6.32 17.22
C SER A 45 -3.16 6.35 17.08
N HIS A 46 -2.51 5.18 16.92
CA HIS A 46 -1.08 5.05 16.78
C HIS A 46 -0.70 4.74 15.33
N ALA A 47 0.25 5.49 14.78
CA ALA A 47 0.86 5.22 13.49
C ALA A 47 1.63 3.88 13.50
N SER A 48 1.83 3.31 12.33
CA SER A 48 2.65 2.11 12.09
C SER A 48 2.06 0.78 12.59
N THR A 49 0.80 0.75 13.03
CA THR A 49 0.20 -0.42 13.68
C THR A 49 -0.70 -1.25 12.77
N VAL A 50 -1.15 -0.72 11.64
CA VAL A 50 -2.14 -1.39 10.77
C VAL A 50 -1.67 -2.75 10.28
N LEU A 51 -0.38 -2.94 10.03
CA LEU A 51 0.15 -4.21 9.51
C LEU A 51 0.06 -5.32 10.57
N ALA A 52 0.27 -5.00 11.84
CA ALA A 52 0.06 -5.93 12.95
C ALA A 52 -1.42 -6.32 13.10
N TYR A 53 -2.34 -5.35 12.97
CA TYR A 53 -3.79 -5.63 12.93
C TYR A 53 -4.16 -6.49 11.73
N ALA A 54 -3.65 -6.17 10.54
CA ALA A 54 -3.92 -6.93 9.32
C ALA A 54 -3.44 -8.37 9.43
N HIS A 55 -2.25 -8.59 9.99
CA HIS A 55 -1.72 -9.92 10.27
C HIS A 55 -2.64 -10.70 11.24
N GLY A 56 -3.06 -10.08 12.34
CA GLY A 56 -3.98 -10.69 13.31
C GLY A 56 -5.34 -11.06 12.69
N LEU A 57 -5.92 -10.16 11.88
CA LEU A 57 -7.20 -10.41 11.19
C LEU A 57 -7.07 -11.54 10.17
N ALA A 58 -6.01 -11.56 9.36
CA ALA A 58 -5.76 -12.61 8.38
C ALA A 58 -5.50 -13.96 9.05
N THR A 59 -4.75 -13.98 10.15
CA THR A 59 -4.52 -15.19 10.97
C THR A 59 -5.83 -15.74 11.54
N ALA A 60 -6.67 -14.86 12.08
CA ALA A 60 -7.97 -15.27 12.64
C ALA A 60 -8.91 -15.84 11.57
N ASP A 61 -8.92 -15.26 10.37
CA ASP A 61 -9.73 -15.76 9.25
C ASP A 61 -9.20 -17.12 8.78
N ALA A 62 -7.90 -17.26 8.56
CA ALA A 62 -7.27 -18.51 8.15
C ALA A 62 -7.49 -19.64 9.15
N THR A 63 -7.38 -19.35 10.46
CA THR A 63 -7.63 -20.34 11.54
C THR A 63 -9.06 -20.85 11.53
N ARG A 64 -10.01 -20.07 11.03
CA ARG A 64 -11.42 -20.45 10.88
C ARG A 64 -11.74 -21.10 9.53
N GLY A 65 -10.73 -21.34 8.70
CA GLY A 65 -10.93 -21.85 7.33
C GLY A 65 -11.51 -20.81 6.38
N GLY A 66 -11.42 -19.54 6.71
CA GLY A 66 -11.87 -18.44 5.87
C GLY A 66 -10.91 -18.16 4.69
N SER A 67 -11.41 -17.40 3.73
CA SER A 67 -10.65 -17.01 2.53
C SER A 67 -10.69 -15.50 2.27
N ARG A 68 -11.03 -14.72 3.27
CA ARG A 68 -11.12 -13.26 3.14
C ARG A 68 -9.75 -12.66 2.90
N ARG A 69 -9.70 -11.72 1.99
CA ARG A 69 -8.51 -10.89 1.82
C ARG A 69 -8.59 -9.69 2.76
N VAL A 70 -7.54 -9.47 3.50
CA VAL A 70 -7.38 -8.28 4.34
C VAL A 70 -6.65 -7.21 3.53
N VAL A 71 -7.17 -6.00 3.52
CA VAL A 71 -6.53 -4.83 2.88
C VAL A 71 -6.10 -3.85 3.97
N ALA A 72 -4.83 -3.52 4.01
CA ALA A 72 -4.24 -2.56 4.93
C ALA A 72 -3.78 -1.31 4.15
N VAL A 73 -4.30 -0.13 4.49
CA VAL A 73 -3.87 1.13 3.90
C VAL A 73 -2.91 1.83 4.85
N ILE A 74 -1.70 2.11 4.41
CA ILE A 74 -0.64 2.72 5.21
C ILE A 74 0.06 3.84 4.43
N GLY A 75 0.38 4.95 5.09
CA GLY A 75 1.20 6.01 4.52
C GLY A 75 2.69 5.73 4.66
N ASP A 76 3.49 6.34 3.78
CA ASP A 76 4.97 6.26 3.81
C ASP A 76 5.57 6.70 5.16
N GLY A 77 5.02 7.74 5.79
CA GLY A 77 5.42 8.17 7.12
C GLY A 77 5.18 7.10 8.19
N SER A 78 4.06 6.39 8.12
CA SER A 78 3.73 5.30 9.06
C SER A 78 4.57 4.04 8.84
N MET A 79 5.11 3.84 7.64
CA MET A 79 6.02 2.74 7.34
C MET A 79 7.38 2.85 8.04
N THR A 80 7.73 4.04 8.55
CA THR A 80 9.03 4.25 9.24
C THR A 80 9.07 3.73 10.67
N GLY A 81 7.93 3.39 11.24
CA GLY A 81 7.85 2.88 12.60
C GLY A 81 8.24 1.41 12.73
N GLY A 82 8.87 1.04 13.84
CA GLY A 82 9.32 -0.33 14.09
C GLY A 82 8.18 -1.37 14.06
N MET A 83 6.97 -0.99 14.47
CA MET A 83 5.78 -1.86 14.39
C MET A 83 5.42 -2.22 12.94
N ALA A 84 5.54 -1.28 12.00
CA ALA A 84 5.29 -1.55 10.59
C ALA A 84 6.32 -2.53 10.03
N PHE A 85 7.58 -2.36 10.38
CA PHE A 85 8.66 -3.28 9.97
C PHE A 85 8.41 -4.70 10.49
N GLU A 86 8.10 -4.84 11.79
CA GLU A 86 7.81 -6.15 12.37
C GLU A 86 6.52 -6.76 11.80
N GLY A 87 5.51 -5.93 11.52
CA GLY A 87 4.30 -6.37 10.82
C GLY A 87 4.59 -6.93 9.42
N LEU A 88 5.45 -6.28 8.64
CA LEU A 88 5.90 -6.79 7.34
C LEU A 88 6.65 -8.11 7.47
N ASN A 89 7.59 -8.20 8.41
CA ASN A 89 8.36 -9.39 8.67
C ASN A 89 7.44 -10.60 9.00
N ASN A 90 6.47 -10.40 9.88
CA ASN A 90 5.50 -11.44 10.24
C ASN A 90 4.57 -11.81 9.09
N LEU A 91 4.10 -10.84 8.29
CA LEU A 91 3.28 -11.10 7.12
C LEU A 91 4.03 -11.93 6.08
N GLY A 92 5.27 -11.55 5.77
CA GLY A 92 6.11 -12.31 4.84
C GLY A 92 6.39 -13.73 5.31
N HIS A 93 6.68 -13.91 6.59
CA HIS A 93 6.89 -15.24 7.17
C HIS A 93 5.64 -16.12 7.14
N SER A 94 4.48 -15.54 7.44
CA SER A 94 3.21 -16.29 7.50
C SER A 94 2.62 -16.62 6.12
N GLY A 95 2.98 -15.87 5.08
CA GLY A 95 2.43 -16.03 3.73
C GLY A 95 0.93 -15.76 3.61
N LEU A 96 0.32 -15.08 4.58
CA LEU A 96 -1.11 -14.80 4.60
C LEU A 96 -1.50 -13.77 3.52
N LYS A 97 -2.72 -13.93 2.96
CA LYS A 97 -3.26 -13.06 1.90
C LYS A 97 -3.64 -11.68 2.41
N VAL A 98 -2.66 -10.80 2.47
CA VAL A 98 -2.85 -9.40 2.85
C VAL A 98 -2.39 -8.50 1.71
N THR A 99 -3.26 -7.58 1.28
CA THR A 99 -2.91 -6.52 0.34
C THR A 99 -2.57 -5.26 1.13
N ILE A 100 -1.36 -4.76 0.97
CA ILE A 100 -0.86 -3.55 1.63
C ILE A 100 -0.86 -2.43 0.60
N VAL A 101 -1.76 -1.46 0.75
CA VAL A 101 -1.77 -0.25 -0.08
C VAL A 101 -0.86 0.77 0.58
N LEU A 102 0.31 0.98 -0.02
CA LEU A 102 1.27 1.98 0.42
C LEU A 102 0.97 3.30 -0.30
N ASN A 103 0.40 4.25 0.44
CA ASN A 103 0.13 5.60 -0.04
C ASN A 103 1.35 6.49 0.21
N ASP A 104 2.18 6.68 -0.82
CA ASP A 104 3.41 7.47 -0.74
C ASP A 104 3.20 8.88 -1.32
N ASN A 105 3.11 9.87 -0.44
CA ASN A 105 3.11 11.28 -0.83
C ASN A 105 4.44 11.98 -0.50
N GLY A 106 5.43 11.26 0.04
CA GLY A 106 6.76 11.74 0.40
C GLY A 106 6.76 12.73 1.56
N ARG A 107 5.67 12.85 2.29
CA ARG A 107 5.53 13.76 3.42
C ARG A 107 4.90 13.07 4.60
N SER A 108 5.53 13.29 5.75
CA SER A 108 4.93 13.24 7.07
C SER A 108 4.88 14.68 7.60
N TYR A 109 4.83 14.93 8.90
CA TYR A 109 4.96 16.29 9.46
C TYR A 109 6.34 16.93 9.16
N ALA A 110 7.33 16.11 8.81
CA ALA A 110 8.66 16.48 8.35
C ALA A 110 9.08 15.54 7.21
N PRO A 111 10.15 15.86 6.46
CA PRO A 111 10.72 14.90 5.52
C PRO A 111 10.98 13.57 6.22
N THR A 112 10.51 12.48 5.64
CA THR A 112 10.67 11.14 6.20
C THR A 112 12.15 10.78 6.22
N VAL A 113 12.67 10.32 7.36
CA VAL A 113 14.09 9.96 7.53
C VAL A 113 14.22 8.45 7.70
N GLY A 114 15.32 7.87 7.19
CA GLY A 114 15.65 6.46 7.30
C GLY A 114 15.94 5.78 5.97
N ARG A 115 16.60 4.64 6.00
CA ARG A 115 17.02 3.90 4.79
C ARG A 115 15.85 3.49 3.91
N LEU A 116 14.74 3.03 4.49
CA LEU A 116 13.54 2.69 3.75
C LEU A 116 12.97 3.92 3.04
N SER A 117 12.88 5.05 3.74
CA SER A 117 12.42 6.32 3.15
C SER A 117 13.33 6.81 2.04
N GLU A 118 14.65 6.71 2.21
CA GLU A 118 15.63 7.04 1.15
C GLU A 118 15.40 6.17 -0.09
N SER A 119 15.10 4.89 0.09
CA SER A 119 14.82 3.97 -1.00
C SER A 119 13.51 4.33 -1.71
N LEU A 120 12.44 4.64 -0.98
CA LEU A 120 11.17 5.10 -1.54
C LEU A 120 11.32 6.45 -2.27
N ILE A 121 12.09 7.39 -1.71
CA ILE A 121 12.42 8.68 -2.34
C ILE A 121 13.15 8.49 -3.67
N ARG A 122 14.09 7.55 -3.75
CA ARG A 122 14.82 7.25 -5.00
C ARG A 122 13.90 6.76 -6.11
N ILE A 123 12.94 5.90 -5.80
CA ILE A 123 11.91 5.46 -6.78
C ILE A 123 11.11 6.66 -7.28
N ARG A 124 10.58 7.44 -6.36
CA ARG A 124 9.77 8.61 -6.64
C ARG A 124 10.50 9.65 -7.48
N SER A 125 11.80 9.82 -7.25
CA SER A 125 12.64 10.81 -7.93
C SER A 125 13.15 10.36 -9.30
N ASN A 126 12.84 9.13 -9.75
CA ASN A 126 13.33 8.59 -11.00
C ASN A 126 12.21 8.54 -12.08
N PRO A 127 12.03 9.61 -12.88
CA PRO A 127 11.02 9.66 -13.93
C PRO A 127 11.23 8.62 -15.04
N THR A 128 12.46 8.12 -15.17
CA THR A 128 12.82 7.10 -16.17
C THR A 128 12.27 5.73 -15.79
N TYR A 129 12.16 5.45 -14.49
CA TYR A 129 11.59 4.21 -13.98
C TYR A 129 10.10 4.10 -14.35
N MET A 130 9.32 5.13 -14.06
CA MET A 130 7.88 5.21 -14.37
C MET A 130 7.61 5.05 -15.88
N ARG A 131 8.42 5.70 -16.73
CA ARG A 131 8.25 5.60 -18.21
C ARG A 131 8.67 4.25 -18.76
N ARG A 132 9.67 3.59 -18.18
CA ARG A 132 10.14 2.28 -18.64
C ARG A 132 9.19 1.16 -18.24
N GLN A 133 8.60 1.23 -17.06
CA GLN A 133 7.60 0.26 -16.62
C GLN A 133 6.40 0.27 -17.57
N ARG A 134 5.80 1.41 -17.85
CA ARG A 134 4.70 1.55 -18.81
C ARG A 134 5.06 1.00 -20.20
N ARG A 135 6.26 1.30 -20.70
CA ARG A 135 6.71 0.78 -22.00
C ARG A 135 6.94 -0.73 -22.02
N LEU A 136 7.37 -1.33 -20.91
CA LEU A 136 7.56 -2.78 -20.83
C LEU A 136 6.23 -3.52 -20.76
N GLU A 137 5.24 -2.95 -20.08
CA GLU A 137 3.86 -3.44 -20.05
C GLU A 137 3.20 -3.34 -21.41
N ASP A 138 3.30 -2.20 -22.11
CA ASP A 138 2.83 -2.00 -23.48
C ASP A 138 3.46 -3.00 -24.49
N ILE A 139 4.75 -3.31 -24.32
CA ILE A 139 5.47 -4.28 -25.17
C ILE A 139 5.06 -5.71 -24.85
N ALA A 140 4.83 -6.05 -23.56
CA ALA A 140 4.39 -7.37 -23.16
C ALA A 140 2.98 -7.69 -23.67
N GLU A 141 2.09 -6.71 -23.68
CA GLU A 141 0.72 -6.84 -24.20
C GLU A 141 0.69 -6.90 -25.75
N SER A 142 1.68 -6.30 -26.43
CA SER A 142 1.72 -6.22 -27.89
C SER A 142 2.34 -7.44 -28.59
N LEU A 143 2.89 -8.43 -27.86
CA LEU A 143 3.61 -9.58 -28.42
C LEU A 143 3.02 -10.94 -27.99
N PRO A 144 1.89 -11.38 -28.57
CA PRO A 144 1.24 -12.63 -28.16
C PRO A 144 1.95 -13.93 -28.58
N TRP A 145 3.10 -13.87 -29.26
CA TRP A 145 3.70 -15.03 -29.94
C TRP A 145 5.07 -15.46 -29.44
N VAL A 146 5.63 -14.89 -28.41
CA VAL A 146 7.03 -15.14 -27.97
C VAL A 146 7.10 -15.69 -26.54
N GLY A 147 6.07 -16.38 -26.08
CA GLY A 147 5.88 -16.74 -24.66
C GLY A 147 6.97 -17.61 -24.03
N GLU A 148 7.43 -18.68 -24.66
CA GLU A 148 8.27 -19.66 -23.93
C GLU A 148 9.79 -19.43 -24.00
N LEU A 149 10.31 -18.82 -25.07
CA LEU A 149 11.76 -18.57 -25.19
C LEU A 149 12.20 -17.25 -24.57
N LEU A 150 11.29 -16.27 -24.55
CA LEU A 150 11.54 -14.97 -23.91
C LEU A 150 11.41 -15.04 -22.37
N GLU A 151 10.58 -15.90 -21.82
CA GLU A 151 10.43 -16.01 -20.36
C GLU A 151 11.74 -16.28 -19.63
N ARG A 152 12.60 -17.13 -20.17
CA ARG A 152 13.93 -17.40 -19.57
C ARG A 152 14.93 -16.25 -19.75
N SER A 153 14.90 -15.56 -20.89
CA SER A 153 15.81 -14.44 -21.15
C SER A 153 15.31 -13.15 -20.50
N ILE A 154 14.01 -12.93 -20.45
CA ILE A 154 13.38 -11.80 -19.75
C ILE A 154 13.49 -11.96 -18.24
N SER A 155 13.40 -13.17 -17.68
CA SER A 155 13.57 -13.39 -16.24
C SER A 155 15.01 -13.08 -15.79
N ALA A 156 16.03 -13.43 -16.58
CA ALA A 156 17.42 -13.09 -16.28
C ALA A 156 17.68 -11.57 -16.41
N THR A 157 17.10 -10.93 -17.43
CA THR A 157 17.24 -9.48 -17.64
C THR A 157 16.38 -8.69 -16.63
N LYS A 158 15.20 -9.19 -16.27
CA LYS A 158 14.39 -8.67 -15.16
C LYS A 158 15.11 -8.82 -13.82
N ALA A 159 15.75 -9.95 -13.54
CA ALA A 159 16.53 -10.13 -12.33
C ALA A 159 17.71 -9.15 -12.25
N ALA A 160 18.46 -8.97 -13.34
CA ALA A 160 19.57 -8.02 -13.39
C ALA A 160 19.12 -6.54 -13.31
N LEU A 161 17.95 -6.19 -13.87
CA LEU A 161 17.34 -4.87 -13.71
C LEU A 161 16.72 -4.70 -12.31
N ARG A 162 16.23 -5.76 -11.70
CA ARG A 162 15.66 -5.82 -10.38
C ARG A 162 16.70 -5.54 -9.29
N ASP A 163 17.91 -6.11 -9.42
CA ASP A 163 19.04 -5.86 -8.50
C ASP A 163 19.55 -4.41 -8.54
N MET A 164 19.21 -3.64 -9.57
CA MET A 164 19.52 -2.22 -9.66
C MET A 164 18.53 -1.33 -8.89
N PHE A 165 17.42 -1.86 -8.36
CA PHE A 165 16.36 -1.09 -7.73
C PHE A 165 16.06 -1.60 -6.31
N GLU A 166 16.77 -1.04 -5.33
CA GLU A 166 16.78 -1.42 -3.91
C GLU A 166 15.42 -1.59 -3.18
N PRO A 167 14.30 -0.92 -3.52
CA PRO A 167 13.08 -1.06 -2.73
C PRO A 167 12.28 -2.33 -2.98
N THR A 168 12.29 -2.85 -4.22
CA THR A 168 11.70 -4.17 -4.51
C THR A 168 12.43 -5.23 -3.70
N ALA A 169 13.77 -5.15 -3.65
CA ALA A 169 14.60 -6.06 -2.89
C ALA A 169 14.28 -6.04 -1.38
N PHE A 170 13.90 -4.89 -0.82
CA PHE A 170 13.54 -4.79 0.60
C PHE A 170 12.27 -5.60 0.93
N PHE A 171 11.18 -5.37 0.19
CA PHE A 171 9.91 -6.08 0.45
C PHE A 171 10.04 -7.57 0.15
N GLU A 172 10.74 -7.92 -0.93
CA GLU A 172 10.95 -9.30 -1.31
C GLU A 172 11.88 -10.07 -0.37
N ALA A 173 12.89 -9.41 0.17
CA ALA A 173 13.74 -10.00 1.21
C ALA A 173 12.95 -10.34 2.48
N LEU A 174 11.85 -9.64 2.74
CA LEU A 174 10.91 -9.94 3.81
C LEU A 174 9.84 -10.97 3.40
N GLY A 175 9.84 -11.46 2.16
CA GLY A 175 8.81 -12.39 1.66
C GLY A 175 7.49 -11.71 1.28
N VAL A 176 7.49 -10.40 1.07
CA VAL A 176 6.33 -9.62 0.66
C VAL A 176 6.50 -9.22 -0.80
N HIS A 177 5.53 -9.58 -1.64
CA HIS A 177 5.58 -9.21 -3.05
C HIS A 177 5.36 -7.71 -3.24
N TYR A 178 6.02 -7.10 -4.23
CA TYR A 178 5.92 -5.67 -4.49
C TYR A 178 5.40 -5.40 -5.90
N LEU A 179 4.35 -4.58 -5.97
CA LEU A 179 3.77 -4.05 -7.20
C LEU A 179 3.86 -2.52 -7.19
N GLY A 180 4.32 -1.95 -8.27
CA GLY A 180 4.40 -0.50 -8.43
C GLY A 180 5.82 0.01 -8.72
N PRO A 181 6.01 1.33 -8.58
CA PRO A 181 5.00 2.31 -8.14
C PRO A 181 4.02 2.67 -9.25
N PHE A 182 2.77 2.95 -8.87
CA PHE A 182 1.68 3.38 -9.75
C PHE A 182 1.30 4.84 -9.51
N ASP A 183 0.63 5.49 -10.48
CA ASP A 183 0.05 6.81 -10.27
C ASP A 183 -1.19 6.71 -9.36
N GLY A 184 -1.06 7.11 -8.11
CA GLY A 184 -2.12 7.10 -7.11
C GLY A 184 -3.25 8.10 -7.36
N HIS A 185 -3.25 8.81 -8.49
CA HIS A 185 -4.34 9.68 -8.96
C HIS A 185 -4.99 9.18 -10.24
N ASP A 186 -4.51 8.08 -10.82
CA ASP A 186 -5.16 7.37 -11.92
C ASP A 186 -5.99 6.21 -11.37
N ILE A 187 -7.33 6.37 -11.37
CA ILE A 187 -8.25 5.39 -10.80
C ILE A 187 -8.21 4.07 -11.57
N ALA A 188 -8.04 4.11 -12.89
CA ALA A 188 -8.00 2.90 -13.70
C ALA A 188 -6.72 2.08 -13.38
N GLU A 189 -5.57 2.74 -13.28
CA GLU A 189 -4.30 2.11 -12.91
C GLU A 189 -4.35 1.52 -11.49
N ILE A 190 -5.00 2.23 -10.54
CA ILE A 190 -5.20 1.73 -9.17
C ILE A 190 -6.10 0.48 -9.16
N GLU A 191 -7.21 0.49 -9.90
CA GLU A 191 -8.12 -0.65 -9.95
C GLU A 191 -7.44 -1.88 -10.52
N ASP A 192 -6.68 -1.73 -11.60
CA ASP A 192 -5.95 -2.83 -12.24
C ASP A 192 -4.84 -3.36 -11.32
N ALA A 193 -4.09 -2.49 -10.66
CA ALA A 193 -3.10 -2.88 -9.67
C ALA A 193 -3.71 -3.67 -8.50
N LEU A 194 -4.88 -3.25 -8.00
CA LEU A 194 -5.57 -3.94 -6.92
C LEU A 194 -6.17 -5.28 -7.38
N ARG A 195 -6.67 -5.39 -8.62
CA ARG A 195 -7.12 -6.67 -9.20
C ARG A 195 -5.95 -7.65 -9.30
N ASN A 196 -4.83 -7.20 -9.86
CA ASN A 196 -3.61 -8.01 -9.96
C ASN A 196 -3.12 -8.45 -8.58
N ALA A 197 -3.10 -7.54 -7.60
CA ALA A 197 -2.75 -7.87 -6.22
C ALA A 197 -3.69 -8.92 -5.59
N ALA A 198 -4.97 -8.93 -5.98
CA ALA A 198 -5.94 -9.88 -5.47
C ALA A 198 -5.71 -11.33 -5.95
N GLU A 199 -4.97 -11.52 -7.05
CA GLU A 199 -4.63 -12.84 -7.58
C GLU A 199 -3.44 -13.49 -6.86
N PHE A 200 -2.63 -12.69 -6.15
CA PHE A 200 -1.47 -13.21 -5.43
C PHE A 200 -1.86 -14.11 -4.25
N ASP A 201 -1.15 -15.22 -4.13
CA ASP A 201 -1.26 -16.15 -3.00
C ASP A 201 -0.21 -15.81 -1.93
N GLY A 202 -0.44 -14.73 -1.19
CA GLY A 202 0.49 -14.24 -0.19
C GLY A 202 0.33 -12.74 0.08
N PRO A 203 1.23 -12.15 0.88
CA PRO A 203 1.23 -10.73 1.16
C PRO A 203 1.82 -9.94 -0.01
N VAL A 204 1.15 -8.84 -0.38
CA VAL A 204 1.55 -8.00 -1.50
C VAL A 204 1.44 -6.52 -1.14
N VAL A 205 2.46 -5.74 -1.50
CA VAL A 205 2.44 -4.27 -1.43
C VAL A 205 2.07 -3.70 -2.79
N VAL A 206 1.03 -2.88 -2.82
CA VAL A 206 0.68 -2.01 -3.95
C VAL A 206 1.13 -0.59 -3.61
N HIS A 207 2.18 -0.13 -4.26
CA HIS A 207 2.79 1.18 -4.00
C HIS A 207 2.18 2.25 -4.90
N LEU A 208 1.48 3.22 -4.30
CA LEU A 208 0.82 4.32 -4.98
C LEU A 208 1.54 5.63 -4.69
N LEU A 209 1.97 6.32 -5.73
CA LEU A 209 2.53 7.67 -5.63
C LEU A 209 1.41 8.70 -5.67
N THR A 210 1.28 9.48 -4.61
CA THR A 210 0.26 10.51 -4.49
C THR A 210 0.85 11.89 -4.23
N GLN A 211 0.06 12.92 -4.41
CA GLN A 211 0.38 14.29 -4.06
C GLN A 211 -0.62 14.78 -3.01
N THR A 212 -0.10 15.29 -1.91
CA THR A 212 -0.92 15.92 -0.88
C THR A 212 -1.64 17.12 -1.48
N VAL A 213 -2.92 17.31 -1.13
CA VAL A 213 -3.79 18.43 -1.52
C VAL A 213 -4.01 18.64 -3.01
N ARG A 214 -3.66 17.70 -3.86
CA ARG A 214 -3.92 17.80 -5.31
C ARG A 214 -5.41 18.09 -5.58
N GLY A 215 -5.66 19.09 -6.41
CA GLY A 215 -7.01 19.55 -6.76
C GLY A 215 -7.60 20.59 -5.80
N HIS A 216 -6.86 21.03 -4.78
CA HIS A 216 -7.28 22.10 -3.88
C HIS A 216 -6.32 23.29 -3.96
N VAL A 217 -6.58 24.16 -4.93
CA VAL A 217 -5.72 25.32 -5.30
C VAL A 217 -5.26 26.16 -4.10
N PRO A 218 -6.07 26.44 -3.05
CA PRO A 218 -5.60 27.20 -1.89
C PRO A 218 -4.52 26.51 -1.06
N ALA A 219 -4.28 25.23 -1.27
CA ALA A 219 -3.34 24.43 -0.50
C ALA A 219 -2.15 23.94 -1.34
N GLU A 220 -2.15 24.19 -2.67
CA GLU A 220 -1.02 23.97 -3.57
C GLU A 220 -0.07 25.16 -3.55
#